data_004eb7e7b075cd170eed10f22df3f1e3
#
_entry.id   004eb7e7b075cd170eed10f22df3f1e3
#
_cell.length_a   1.000
_cell.length_b   1.000
_cell.length_c   1.000
_cell.angle_alpha   90.00
_cell.angle_beta   90.00
_cell.angle_gamma   90.00
#
_symmetry.space_group_name_H-M   'P 1'
#
loop_
_entity.id
_entity.type
_entity.pdbx_description
1 polymer ?
#
loop_
_entity_poly.entity_id
_entity_poly.type
_entity_poly.pdbx_seq_one_letter_code
_entity_poly.pdbx_strand_id
1 'polypeptide(L)'
;SLGIPERNTFLMIQELVDRQGGVAGRKVEFVILDDASDTTQAVRNTRRLVEEGAVAVIGSTITPNSLAMIDVVAEAKTPMISLAASKDIIYPVDAKRFWVFKTPQTEELMARAIVADMVARGVKTVGYIGFNDAYGEGWARYFEAELKAKGLELVVSERYNRTDTSVTGQALRILARRPDAVLIGASG
;
A
#
# COMPACT_ATOMS: atom_id res chain seq x y z
N SER A 1 3.77 -1.89 13.87
CA SER A 1 3.93 -1.19 12.59
C SER A 1 4.36 -2.17 11.50
N LEU A 2 3.87 -2.00 10.28
CA LEU A 2 4.16 -2.89 9.13
C LEU A 2 5.65 -2.89 8.76
N GLY A 3 6.36 -1.76 8.91
CA GLY A 3 7.78 -1.65 8.55
C GLY A 3 8.74 -2.47 9.43
N ILE A 4 8.33 -2.87 10.64
CA ILE A 4 9.21 -3.66 11.53
C ILE A 4 9.53 -5.05 10.95
N PRO A 5 8.55 -5.88 10.54
CA PRO A 5 8.85 -7.17 9.91
C PRO A 5 9.61 -7.03 8.59
N GLU A 6 9.33 -5.99 7.80
CA GLU A 6 10.07 -5.70 6.57
C GLU A 6 11.54 -5.42 6.87
N ARG A 7 11.84 -4.52 7.80
CA ARG A 7 13.21 -4.24 8.26
C ARG A 7 13.93 -5.50 8.73
N ASN A 8 13.27 -6.30 9.56
CA ASN A 8 13.88 -7.51 10.12
C ASN A 8 14.18 -8.53 8.99
N THR A 9 13.33 -8.60 7.97
CA THR A 9 13.56 -9.45 6.79
C THR A 9 14.79 -8.99 6.01
N PHE A 10 14.97 -7.69 5.78
CA PHE A 10 16.16 -7.18 5.09
C PHE A 10 17.44 -7.46 5.86
N LEU A 11 17.46 -7.28 7.18
CA LEU A 11 18.62 -7.60 8.01
C LEU A 11 18.96 -9.11 7.96
N MET A 12 17.94 -9.96 8.01
CA MET A 12 18.12 -11.41 7.86
C MET A 12 18.69 -11.78 6.49
N ILE A 13 18.15 -11.21 5.41
CA ILE A 13 18.61 -11.47 4.04
C ILE A 13 20.05 -10.98 3.85
N GLN A 14 20.39 -9.81 4.38
CA GLN A 14 21.78 -9.31 4.32
C GLN A 14 22.75 -10.31 4.96
N GLU A 15 22.44 -10.80 6.17
CA GLU A 15 23.27 -11.80 6.83
C GLU A 15 23.39 -13.10 6.04
N LEU A 16 22.31 -13.59 5.45
CA LEU A 16 22.31 -14.79 4.61
C LEU A 16 23.18 -14.61 3.35
N VAL A 17 23.03 -13.49 2.66
CA VAL A 17 23.80 -13.17 1.44
C VAL A 17 25.28 -13.00 1.77
N ASP A 18 25.62 -12.33 2.87
CA ASP A 18 27.01 -12.16 3.31
C ASP A 18 27.70 -13.50 3.62
N ARG A 19 26.99 -14.43 4.29
CA ARG A 19 27.49 -15.79 4.54
C ARG A 19 27.77 -16.58 3.27
N GLN A 20 27.05 -16.28 2.18
CA GLN A 20 27.22 -16.92 0.86
C GLN A 20 28.30 -16.23 -0.02
N GLY A 21 29.00 -15.23 0.51
CA GLY A 21 30.03 -14.50 -0.23
C GLY A 21 29.50 -13.32 -1.06
N GLY A 22 28.27 -12.89 -0.79
CA GLY A 22 27.63 -11.75 -1.48
C GLY A 22 27.00 -12.13 -2.82
N VAL A 23 26.61 -11.12 -3.59
CA VAL A 23 26.09 -11.27 -4.96
C VAL A 23 27.21 -11.00 -5.95
N ALA A 24 27.55 -11.97 -6.77
CA ALA A 24 28.70 -11.90 -7.69
C ALA A 24 30.02 -11.49 -6.99
N GLY A 25 30.26 -11.99 -5.79
CA GLY A 25 31.46 -11.69 -4.98
C GLY A 25 31.43 -10.30 -4.31
N ARG A 26 30.31 -9.55 -4.38
CA ARG A 26 30.16 -8.25 -3.78
C ARG A 26 29.21 -8.31 -2.60
N LYS A 27 29.55 -7.61 -1.51
CA LYS A 27 28.65 -7.46 -0.36
C LYS A 27 27.40 -6.69 -0.76
N VAL A 28 26.28 -7.03 -0.13
CA VAL A 28 25.03 -6.29 -0.22
C VAL A 28 24.82 -5.55 1.09
N GLU A 29 24.58 -4.27 1.03
CA GLU A 29 24.24 -3.44 2.19
C GLU A 29 22.83 -2.88 2.03
N PHE A 30 21.98 -3.06 3.04
CA PHE A 30 20.68 -2.42 3.13
C PHE A 30 20.76 -1.20 4.03
N VAL A 31 20.67 -0.01 3.43
CA VAL A 31 20.53 1.26 4.17
C VAL A 31 19.05 1.45 4.50
N ILE A 32 18.70 1.24 5.76
CA ILE A 32 17.30 1.25 6.23
C ILE A 32 16.98 2.59 6.88
N LEU A 33 15.98 3.30 6.33
CA LEU A 33 15.52 4.60 6.83
C LEU A 33 14.03 4.51 7.19
N ASP A 34 13.64 5.10 8.31
CA ASP A 34 12.24 5.19 8.73
C ASP A 34 11.60 6.47 8.15
N ASP A 35 10.49 6.32 7.45
CA ASP A 35 9.72 7.44 6.92
C ASP A 35 8.62 7.93 7.88
N ALA A 36 8.46 7.29 9.04
CA ALA A 36 7.46 7.60 10.06
C ALA A 36 6.03 7.75 9.50
N SER A 37 5.72 7.10 8.36
CA SER A 37 4.47 7.26 7.62
C SER A 37 4.20 8.69 7.13
N ASP A 38 5.25 9.51 7.00
CA ASP A 38 5.21 10.88 6.49
C ASP A 38 5.76 10.97 5.07
N THR A 39 4.97 11.56 4.15
CA THR A 39 5.34 11.65 2.73
C THR A 39 6.56 12.54 2.48
N THR A 40 6.72 13.61 3.25
CA THR A 40 7.88 14.52 3.13
C THR A 40 9.14 13.80 3.56
N GLN A 41 9.06 13.04 4.66
CA GLN A 41 10.19 12.24 5.14
C GLN A 41 10.54 11.12 4.15
N ALA A 42 9.53 10.45 3.55
CA ALA A 42 9.75 9.44 2.53
C ALA A 42 10.51 10.00 1.32
N VAL A 43 10.10 11.16 0.80
CA VAL A 43 10.79 11.86 -0.31
C VAL A 43 12.22 12.23 0.07
N ARG A 44 12.43 12.78 1.26
CA ARG A 44 13.77 13.14 1.76
C ARG A 44 14.68 11.91 1.87
N ASN A 45 14.17 10.83 2.46
CA ASN A 45 14.90 9.58 2.58
C ASN A 45 15.27 9.00 1.21
N THR A 46 14.33 9.03 0.26
CA THR A 46 14.56 8.53 -1.11
C THR A 46 15.66 9.35 -1.81
N ARG A 47 15.62 10.67 -1.73
CA ARG A 47 16.67 11.54 -2.29
C ARG A 47 18.04 11.20 -1.70
N ARG A 48 18.10 11.06 -0.38
CA ARG A 48 19.34 10.68 0.31
C ARG A 48 19.88 9.34 -0.19
N LEU A 49 19.03 8.28 -0.28
CA LEU A 49 19.45 6.97 -0.76
C LEU A 49 19.99 7.03 -2.20
N VAL A 50 19.34 7.79 -3.07
CA VAL A 50 19.79 8.00 -4.46
C VAL A 50 21.12 8.75 -4.52
N GLU A 51 21.30 9.81 -3.74
CA GLU A 51 22.53 10.60 -3.65
C GLU A 51 23.69 9.77 -3.08
N GLU A 52 23.42 8.86 -2.16
CA GLU A 52 24.39 7.89 -1.60
C GLU A 52 24.69 6.72 -2.57
N GLY A 53 24.07 6.68 -3.74
CA GLY A 53 24.35 5.70 -4.80
C GLY A 53 23.63 4.37 -4.65
N ALA A 54 22.49 4.33 -3.98
CA ALA A 54 21.68 3.13 -3.92
C ALA A 54 21.30 2.62 -5.32
N VAL A 55 21.53 1.34 -5.60
CA VAL A 55 21.26 0.71 -6.90
C VAL A 55 19.78 0.39 -7.09
N ALA A 56 19.02 0.32 -6.02
CA ALA A 56 17.56 0.17 -6.00
C ALA A 56 17.01 0.73 -4.68
N VAL A 57 15.77 1.19 -4.70
CA VAL A 57 15.02 1.61 -3.51
C VAL A 57 13.90 0.60 -3.26
N ILE A 58 13.78 0.08 -2.05
CA ILE A 58 12.72 -0.85 -1.65
C ILE A 58 11.85 -0.19 -0.59
N GLY A 59 10.57 -0.08 -0.86
CA GLY A 59 9.61 0.66 -0.03
C GLY A 59 8.81 1.68 -0.87
N SER A 60 7.99 2.52 -0.27
CA SER A 60 7.58 2.50 1.12
C SER A 60 6.52 1.39 1.37
N THR A 61 6.23 1.15 2.65
CA THR A 61 5.18 0.21 3.07
C THR A 61 3.78 0.74 2.78
N ILE A 62 3.60 2.07 2.74
CA ILE A 62 2.28 2.69 2.58
C ILE A 62 2.14 3.41 1.23
N THR A 63 0.92 3.38 0.70
CA THR A 63 0.60 3.92 -0.63
C THR A 63 0.94 5.40 -0.79
N PRO A 64 0.54 6.34 0.10
CA PRO A 64 0.84 7.75 -0.10
C PRO A 64 2.34 8.03 -0.19
N ASN A 65 3.15 7.36 0.63
CA ASN A 65 4.60 7.53 0.60
C ASN A 65 5.21 6.96 -0.70
N SER A 66 4.80 5.74 -1.11
CA SER A 66 5.25 5.15 -2.38
C SER A 66 4.91 6.04 -3.58
N LEU A 67 3.72 6.64 -3.62
CA LEU A 67 3.33 7.57 -4.69
C LEU A 67 4.21 8.83 -4.69
N ALA A 68 4.53 9.39 -3.52
CA ALA A 68 5.37 10.58 -3.39
C ALA A 68 6.82 10.34 -3.82
N MET A 69 7.32 9.11 -3.74
CA MET A 69 8.69 8.74 -4.10
C MET A 69 8.92 8.60 -5.60
N ILE A 70 7.84 8.41 -6.41
CA ILE A 70 7.93 8.09 -7.84
C ILE A 70 8.76 9.10 -8.63
N ASP A 71 8.54 10.39 -8.41
CA ASP A 71 9.25 11.43 -9.16
C ASP A 71 10.75 11.40 -8.89
N VAL A 72 11.15 11.17 -7.65
CA VAL A 72 12.58 11.12 -7.27
C VAL A 72 13.29 9.94 -7.93
N VAL A 73 12.69 8.74 -7.85
CA VAL A 73 13.33 7.53 -8.43
C VAL A 73 13.33 7.57 -9.95
N ALA A 74 12.31 8.15 -10.57
CA ALA A 74 12.24 8.32 -12.02
C ALA A 74 13.28 9.30 -12.55
N GLU A 75 13.46 10.46 -11.89
CA GLU A 75 14.48 11.44 -12.22
C GLU A 75 15.89 10.84 -12.11
N ALA A 76 16.14 10.09 -11.05
CA ALA A 76 17.41 9.41 -10.81
C ALA A 76 17.61 8.13 -11.65
N LYS A 77 16.58 7.67 -12.36
CA LYS A 77 16.58 6.38 -13.08
C LYS A 77 16.98 5.20 -12.18
N THR A 78 16.56 5.26 -10.92
CA THR A 78 16.81 4.23 -9.91
C THR A 78 15.57 3.36 -9.75
N PRO A 79 15.65 2.03 -9.94
CA PRO A 79 14.50 1.15 -9.75
C PRO A 79 13.93 1.24 -8.33
N MET A 80 12.61 1.33 -8.22
CA MET A 80 11.89 1.25 -6.95
C MET A 80 10.98 0.01 -6.91
N ILE A 81 11.03 -0.72 -5.81
CA ILE A 81 10.12 -1.84 -5.53
C ILE A 81 9.27 -1.44 -4.33
N SER A 82 8.05 -0.97 -4.58
CA SER A 82 7.11 -0.61 -3.52
C SER A 82 6.55 -1.85 -2.80
N LEU A 83 6.38 -1.74 -1.49
CA LEU A 83 5.74 -2.74 -0.64
C LEU A 83 4.26 -2.40 -0.37
N ALA A 84 3.75 -1.34 -0.98
CA ALA A 84 2.36 -0.90 -0.85
C ALA A 84 1.43 -1.48 -1.94
N ALA A 85 0.13 -1.55 -1.64
CA ALA A 85 -0.82 -2.32 -2.44
C ALA A 85 -1.40 -1.57 -3.65
N SER A 86 -1.38 -0.23 -3.68
CA SER A 86 -2.12 0.52 -4.69
C SER A 86 -1.67 0.24 -6.13
N LYS A 87 -2.68 0.03 -7.00
CA LYS A 87 -2.49 -0.07 -8.44
C LYS A 87 -1.89 1.22 -9.03
N ASP A 88 -2.24 2.37 -8.47
CA ASP A 88 -1.82 3.69 -8.95
C ASP A 88 -0.31 3.93 -8.82
N ILE A 89 0.39 3.09 -8.05
CA ILE A 89 1.85 3.12 -7.94
C ILE A 89 2.51 2.71 -9.26
N ILE A 90 1.92 1.75 -9.98
CA ILE A 90 2.50 1.17 -11.21
C ILE A 90 1.66 1.44 -12.47
N TYR A 91 0.44 1.95 -12.33
CA TYR A 91 -0.46 2.27 -13.45
C TYR A 91 -0.99 3.70 -13.41
N PRO A 92 -1.27 4.31 -14.57
CA PRO A 92 -0.88 3.82 -15.90
C PRO A 92 0.64 3.79 -16.05
N VAL A 93 1.18 2.85 -16.83
CA VAL A 93 2.61 2.81 -17.12
C VAL A 93 2.95 4.03 -18.00
N ASP A 94 3.82 4.88 -17.48
CA ASP A 94 4.35 6.09 -18.12
C ASP A 94 5.87 6.17 -17.94
N ALA A 95 6.51 7.24 -18.38
CA ALA A 95 7.95 7.41 -18.28
C ALA A 95 8.47 7.39 -16.83
N LYS A 96 7.65 7.81 -15.85
CA LYS A 96 8.03 7.81 -14.42
C LYS A 96 7.84 6.43 -13.83
N ARG A 97 6.67 5.80 -14.07
CA ARG A 97 6.33 4.47 -13.54
C ARG A 97 7.10 3.33 -14.23
N PHE A 98 7.82 3.61 -15.31
CA PHE A 98 8.77 2.66 -15.91
C PHE A 98 9.83 2.17 -14.90
N TRP A 99 10.19 3.00 -13.92
CA TRP A 99 11.17 2.68 -12.89
C TRP A 99 10.55 2.08 -11.62
N VAL A 100 9.24 1.86 -11.60
CA VAL A 100 8.50 1.48 -10.39
C VAL A 100 7.85 0.12 -10.53
N PHE A 101 8.13 -0.73 -9.56
CA PHE A 101 7.57 -2.08 -9.40
C PHE A 101 6.89 -2.19 -8.03
N LYS A 102 6.13 -3.26 -7.80
CA LYS A 102 5.54 -3.53 -6.49
C LYS A 102 5.40 -5.03 -6.25
N THR A 103 5.43 -5.45 -5.00
CA THR A 103 5.30 -6.86 -4.61
C THR A 103 3.88 -7.29 -4.28
N PRO A 104 3.05 -6.52 -3.52
CA PRO A 104 1.71 -6.96 -3.17
C PRO A 104 0.76 -6.96 -4.38
N GLN A 105 -0.28 -7.75 -4.33
CA GLN A 105 -1.41 -7.67 -5.26
C GLN A 105 -2.10 -6.30 -5.18
N THR A 106 -2.76 -5.89 -6.27
CA THR A 106 -3.50 -4.64 -6.30
C THR A 106 -4.82 -4.75 -5.53
N GLU A 107 -5.30 -3.64 -4.97
CA GLU A 107 -6.61 -3.55 -4.33
C GLU A 107 -7.75 -3.92 -5.30
N GLU A 108 -7.61 -3.65 -6.60
CA GLU A 108 -8.58 -4.08 -7.63
C GLU A 108 -8.75 -5.61 -7.65
N LEU A 109 -7.64 -6.35 -7.66
CA LEU A 109 -7.67 -7.80 -7.66
C LEU A 109 -8.26 -8.36 -6.37
N MET A 110 -7.89 -7.77 -5.24
CA MET A 110 -8.42 -8.15 -3.92
C MET A 110 -9.92 -7.84 -3.80
N ALA A 111 -10.36 -6.65 -4.26
CA ALA A 111 -11.78 -6.26 -4.25
C ALA A 111 -12.63 -7.26 -5.05
N ARG A 112 -12.15 -7.68 -6.23
CA ARG A 112 -12.83 -8.68 -7.06
C ARG A 112 -13.03 -10.00 -6.32
N ALA A 113 -12.00 -10.50 -5.63
CA ALA A 113 -12.08 -11.76 -4.88
C ALA A 113 -13.03 -11.63 -3.68
N ILE A 114 -12.94 -10.53 -2.93
CA ILE A 114 -13.80 -10.26 -1.77
C ILE A 114 -15.27 -10.15 -2.18
N VAL A 115 -15.57 -9.38 -3.24
CA VAL A 115 -16.96 -9.22 -3.72
C VAL A 115 -17.51 -10.52 -4.26
N ALA A 116 -16.68 -11.35 -4.90
CA ALA A 116 -17.11 -12.69 -5.34
C ALA A 116 -17.52 -13.59 -4.15
N ASP A 117 -16.78 -13.58 -3.04
CA ASP A 117 -17.13 -14.30 -1.81
C ASP A 117 -18.42 -13.72 -1.18
N MET A 118 -18.56 -12.39 -1.14
CA MET A 118 -19.80 -11.74 -0.66
C MET A 118 -21.03 -12.20 -1.45
N VAL A 119 -20.94 -12.24 -2.78
CA VAL A 119 -22.02 -12.75 -3.66
C VAL A 119 -22.35 -14.20 -3.32
N ALA A 120 -21.34 -15.06 -3.20
CA ALA A 120 -21.52 -16.48 -2.88
C ALA A 120 -22.21 -16.70 -1.51
N ARG A 121 -22.02 -15.77 -0.57
CA ARG A 121 -22.66 -15.76 0.76
C ARG A 121 -24.03 -15.11 0.78
N GLY A 122 -24.51 -14.59 -0.33
CA GLY A 122 -25.83 -13.96 -0.43
C GLY A 122 -25.91 -12.53 0.12
N VAL A 123 -24.76 -11.87 0.35
CA VAL A 123 -24.68 -10.46 0.76
C VAL A 123 -25.37 -9.57 -0.28
N LYS A 124 -26.13 -8.57 0.16
CA LYS A 124 -26.84 -7.60 -0.69
C LYS A 124 -26.38 -6.17 -0.43
N THR A 125 -26.21 -5.83 0.84
CA THR A 125 -25.85 -4.47 1.29
C THR A 125 -24.50 -4.49 1.98
N VAL A 126 -23.65 -3.49 1.64
CA VAL A 126 -22.26 -3.45 2.13
C VAL A 126 -21.95 -2.08 2.69
N GLY A 127 -21.22 -2.05 3.80
CA GLY A 127 -20.57 -0.87 4.32
C GLY A 127 -19.07 -0.85 3.98
N TYR A 128 -18.49 0.33 3.93
CA TYR A 128 -17.06 0.52 3.82
C TYR A 128 -16.56 1.47 4.91
N ILE A 129 -15.39 1.17 5.47
CA ILE A 129 -14.61 2.10 6.28
C ILE A 129 -13.12 1.95 5.91
N GLY A 130 -12.45 3.07 5.65
CA GLY A 130 -11.04 3.05 5.27
C GLY A 130 -10.29 4.31 5.65
N PHE A 131 -8.98 4.29 5.44
CA PHE A 131 -8.15 5.47 5.65
C PHE A 131 -8.55 6.62 4.73
N ASN A 132 -8.44 7.84 5.27
CA ASN A 132 -8.59 9.09 4.53
C ASN A 132 -7.26 9.44 3.82
N ASP A 133 -6.80 8.54 2.95
CA ASP A 133 -5.58 8.70 2.16
C ASP A 133 -5.66 7.92 0.83
N ALA A 134 -4.62 7.99 0.01
CA ALA A 134 -4.58 7.34 -1.30
C ALA A 134 -4.81 5.82 -1.25
N TYR A 135 -4.48 5.14 -0.14
CA TYR A 135 -4.77 3.73 0.04
C TYR A 135 -6.26 3.47 0.25
N GLY A 136 -6.87 4.16 1.22
CA GLY A 136 -8.29 4.01 1.51
C GLY A 136 -9.18 4.46 0.36
N GLU A 137 -8.80 5.52 -0.36
CA GLU A 137 -9.54 5.98 -1.54
C GLU A 137 -9.41 5.00 -2.73
N GLY A 138 -8.25 4.40 -2.93
CA GLY A 138 -8.05 3.33 -3.91
C GLY A 138 -8.98 2.14 -3.62
N TRP A 139 -9.00 1.68 -2.38
CA TRP A 139 -9.92 0.62 -1.93
C TRP A 139 -11.38 0.97 -2.17
N ALA A 140 -11.83 2.15 -1.73
CA ALA A 140 -13.21 2.59 -1.93
C ALA A 140 -13.62 2.56 -3.39
N ARG A 141 -12.78 3.13 -4.27
CA ARG A 141 -13.03 3.22 -5.71
C ARG A 141 -13.16 1.84 -6.37
N TYR A 142 -12.21 0.93 -6.15
CA TYR A 142 -12.25 -0.39 -6.79
C TYR A 142 -13.32 -1.28 -6.18
N PHE A 143 -13.54 -1.17 -4.87
CA PHE A 143 -14.57 -1.93 -4.18
C PHE A 143 -15.97 -1.52 -4.65
N GLU A 144 -16.28 -0.22 -4.70
CA GLU A 144 -17.55 0.29 -5.19
C GLU A 144 -17.81 -0.13 -6.65
N ALA A 145 -16.79 -0.08 -7.51
CA ALA A 145 -16.90 -0.53 -8.89
C ALA A 145 -17.27 -2.03 -9.00
N GLU A 146 -16.63 -2.89 -8.21
CA GLU A 146 -16.92 -4.33 -8.18
C GLU A 146 -18.29 -4.63 -7.57
N LEU A 147 -18.70 -3.94 -6.49
CA LEU A 147 -20.03 -4.06 -5.91
C LEU A 147 -21.11 -3.74 -6.96
N LYS A 148 -20.98 -2.61 -7.64
CA LYS A 148 -21.89 -2.19 -8.72
C LYS A 148 -21.95 -3.20 -9.84
N ALA A 149 -20.80 -3.74 -10.28
CA ALA A 149 -20.73 -4.75 -11.34
C ALA A 149 -21.44 -6.06 -10.96
N LYS A 150 -21.55 -6.37 -9.68
CA LYS A 150 -22.19 -7.58 -9.14
C LYS A 150 -23.59 -7.33 -8.56
N GLY A 151 -24.11 -6.10 -8.64
CA GLY A 151 -25.45 -5.77 -8.17
C GLY A 151 -25.58 -5.72 -6.64
N LEU A 152 -24.48 -5.48 -5.91
CA LEU A 152 -24.50 -5.21 -4.48
C LEU A 152 -24.59 -3.70 -4.25
N GLU A 153 -25.22 -3.29 -3.15
CA GLU A 153 -25.40 -1.88 -2.79
C GLU A 153 -24.40 -1.47 -1.72
N LEU A 154 -23.63 -0.38 -1.98
CA LEU A 154 -22.82 0.29 -0.97
C LEU A 154 -23.69 1.29 -0.20
N VAL A 155 -24.18 0.92 0.99
CA VAL A 155 -25.14 1.70 1.78
C VAL A 155 -24.49 2.75 2.67
N VAL A 156 -23.19 2.65 2.92
CA VAL A 156 -22.40 3.59 3.74
C VAL A 156 -20.92 3.48 3.43
N SER A 157 -20.23 4.62 3.38
CA SER A 157 -18.79 4.70 3.12
C SER A 157 -18.17 5.74 4.03
N GLU A 158 -17.33 5.29 4.96
CA GLU A 158 -16.74 6.11 6.01
C GLU A 158 -15.23 6.22 5.86
N ARG A 159 -14.68 7.32 6.40
CA ARG A 159 -13.23 7.58 6.40
C ARG A 159 -12.75 7.93 7.81
N TYR A 160 -11.48 7.61 8.05
CA TYR A 160 -10.76 8.05 9.25
C TYR A 160 -9.27 8.25 8.94
N ASN A 161 -8.59 9.06 9.73
CA ASN A 161 -7.17 9.33 9.54
C ASN A 161 -6.32 8.28 10.26
N ARG A 162 -5.11 8.02 9.78
CA ARG A 162 -4.18 7.07 10.43
C ARG A 162 -3.84 7.45 11.88
N THR A 163 -3.97 8.72 12.23
CA THR A 163 -3.71 9.25 13.58
C THR A 163 -4.94 9.24 14.49
N ASP A 164 -6.12 8.88 13.98
CA ASP A 164 -7.32 8.83 14.79
C ASP A 164 -7.26 7.70 15.80
N THR A 165 -7.50 7.99 17.06
CA THR A 165 -7.48 7.03 18.16
C THR A 165 -8.85 6.39 18.41
N SER A 166 -9.89 6.86 17.72
CA SER A 166 -11.26 6.33 17.82
C SER A 166 -11.98 6.47 16.50
N VAL A 167 -12.71 5.43 16.12
CA VAL A 167 -13.61 5.38 14.96
C VAL A 167 -15.08 5.16 15.38
N THR A 168 -15.42 5.45 16.65
CA THR A 168 -16.74 5.19 17.21
C THR A 168 -17.85 5.87 16.41
N GLY A 169 -17.64 7.13 15.98
CA GLY A 169 -18.63 7.87 15.18
C GLY A 169 -18.90 7.20 13.83
N GLN A 170 -17.85 6.77 13.13
CA GLN A 170 -17.95 6.03 11.87
C GLN A 170 -18.66 4.68 12.07
N ALA A 171 -18.27 3.94 13.10
CA ALA A 171 -18.88 2.66 13.43
C ALA A 171 -20.39 2.79 13.71
N LEU A 172 -20.81 3.80 14.46
CA LEU A 172 -22.23 4.06 14.73
C LEU A 172 -23.01 4.39 13.43
N ARG A 173 -22.44 5.17 12.51
CA ARG A 173 -23.09 5.45 11.22
C ARG A 173 -23.23 4.19 10.36
N ILE A 174 -22.22 3.31 10.36
CA ILE A 174 -22.29 2.03 9.68
C ILE A 174 -23.37 1.14 10.30
N LEU A 175 -23.40 1.01 11.61
CA LEU A 175 -24.39 0.21 12.34
C LEU A 175 -25.82 0.70 12.09
N ALA A 176 -26.03 2.02 11.98
CA ALA A 176 -27.34 2.61 11.68
C ALA A 176 -27.88 2.18 10.30
N ARG A 177 -27.01 1.85 9.34
CA ARG A 177 -27.38 1.37 8.01
C ARG A 177 -27.60 -0.14 7.94
N ARG A 178 -27.15 -0.88 8.96
CA ARG A 178 -27.29 -2.35 9.07
C ARG A 178 -26.88 -3.10 7.80
N PRO A 179 -25.68 -2.88 7.25
CA PRO A 179 -25.23 -3.63 6.09
C PRO A 179 -25.04 -5.12 6.43
N ASP A 180 -25.22 -6.00 5.44
CA ASP A 180 -24.98 -7.44 5.58
C ASP A 180 -23.48 -7.74 5.82
N ALA A 181 -22.60 -6.91 5.26
CA ALA A 181 -21.15 -7.02 5.41
C ALA A 181 -20.48 -5.63 5.45
N VAL A 182 -19.29 -5.58 6.03
CA VAL A 182 -18.45 -4.36 6.06
C VAL A 182 -17.05 -4.70 5.59
N LEU A 183 -16.53 -3.94 4.62
CA LEU A 183 -15.12 -3.95 4.26
C LEU A 183 -14.36 -2.89 5.06
N ILE A 184 -13.25 -3.30 5.65
CA ILE A 184 -12.32 -2.41 6.35
C ILE A 184 -11.07 -2.24 5.49
N GLY A 185 -10.93 -1.09 4.83
CA GLY A 185 -9.76 -0.70 4.03
C GLY A 185 -8.68 -0.06 4.90
N ALA A 186 -8.07 -0.85 5.77
CA ALA A 186 -7.10 -0.40 6.76
C ALA A 186 -5.89 -1.33 6.85
N SER A 187 -4.88 -0.92 7.61
CA SER A 187 -3.71 -1.72 7.97
C SER A 187 -3.16 -1.28 9.32
N GLY A 188 -2.55 -2.20 10.08
CA GLY A 188 -1.97 -1.91 11.40
C GLY A 188 -1.77 -3.15 12.21
#